data_85b387a617979a87e8844daca3897044
#
_entry.id   85b387a617979a87e8844daca3897044
#
_cell.length_a   1.000
_cell.length_b   1.000
_cell.length_c   1.000
_cell.angle_alpha   90.00
_cell.angle_beta   90.00
_cell.angle_gamma   90.00
#
_symmetry.space_group_name_H-M   'P 1'
#
loop_
_entity.id
_entity.type
_entity.pdbx_description
1 polymer ?
#
loop_
_entity_poly.entity_id
_entity_poly.type
_entity_poly.pdbx_seq_one_letter_code
_entity_poly.pdbx_strand_id
1 'polypeptide(L)'
;MSEEIINRVANSKLVTFALEEIYPKGERVSFDISQWLLEGIVLRESEFREKAKEHDWSQYKDSYVALFCSTDAIVPGWAYLLISLHLAPFAKKVTVGNLEELESILFTEILQKTDFSEYTDKPVIIKGCANKPIPQNAYVLLAQKLQPIAKSIMYGEACSSVPLFKRK
;
A
#
# COMPACT_ATOMS: atom_id res chain seq x y z
N MET A 1 -21.90 28.15 -39.51
CA MET A 1 -20.90 27.11 -39.34
C MET A 1 -20.81 26.78 -37.84
N SER A 2 -21.30 25.63 -37.45
CA SER A 2 -21.10 25.16 -36.09
C SER A 2 -19.69 24.60 -36.02
N GLU A 3 -18.79 25.22 -35.29
CA GLU A 3 -17.53 24.59 -34.92
C GLU A 3 -17.87 23.37 -34.06
N GLU A 4 -17.67 22.19 -34.62
CA GLU A 4 -17.69 20.94 -33.87
C GLU A 4 -16.64 21.08 -32.77
N ILE A 5 -17.12 21.09 -31.52
CA ILE A 5 -16.24 21.05 -30.36
C ILE A 5 -15.61 19.65 -30.37
N ILE A 6 -14.44 19.55 -31.01
CA ILE A 6 -13.65 18.30 -31.02
C ILE A 6 -13.18 18.09 -29.59
N ASN A 7 -13.76 17.08 -28.93
CA ASN A 7 -13.30 16.66 -27.61
C ASN A 7 -11.88 16.07 -27.74
N ARG A 8 -10.87 16.92 -27.63
CA ARG A 8 -9.45 16.54 -27.77
C ARG A 8 -9.02 15.49 -26.73
N VAL A 9 -9.72 15.41 -25.61
CA VAL A 9 -9.45 14.42 -24.55
C VAL A 9 -9.95 13.03 -24.98
N ALA A 10 -11.10 12.92 -25.61
CA ALA A 10 -11.64 11.65 -26.12
C ALA A 10 -10.81 11.09 -27.29
N ASN A 11 -10.17 11.95 -28.10
CA ASN A 11 -9.35 11.56 -29.23
C ASN A 11 -7.85 11.44 -28.88
N SER A 12 -7.45 11.78 -27.67
CA SER A 12 -6.07 11.64 -27.22
C SER A 12 -5.79 10.17 -26.86
N LYS A 13 -4.60 9.68 -27.18
CA LYS A 13 -4.10 8.38 -26.70
C LYS A 13 -3.73 8.41 -25.22
N LEU A 14 -4.31 9.36 -24.47
CA LEU A 14 -4.10 9.58 -23.05
C LEU A 14 -4.66 8.42 -22.26
N VAL A 15 -3.84 7.83 -21.39
CA VAL A 15 -4.22 6.71 -20.53
C VAL A 15 -4.16 7.15 -19.06
N THR A 16 -5.17 6.82 -18.30
CA THR A 16 -5.21 7.08 -16.86
C THR A 16 -4.79 5.85 -16.07
N PHE A 17 -3.90 6.04 -15.11
CA PHE A 17 -3.58 5.02 -14.12
C PHE A 17 -4.15 5.43 -12.76
N ALA A 18 -5.06 4.63 -12.22
CA ALA A 18 -5.64 4.83 -10.90
C ALA A 18 -5.15 3.75 -9.92
N LEU A 19 -4.37 4.15 -8.93
CA LEU A 19 -3.84 3.21 -7.92
C LEU A 19 -4.96 2.54 -7.10
N GLU A 20 -6.11 3.19 -6.94
CA GLU A 20 -7.27 2.60 -6.25
C GLU A 20 -7.83 1.35 -6.95
N GLU A 21 -7.64 1.20 -8.26
CA GLU A 21 -8.10 0.03 -9.02
C GLU A 21 -7.31 -1.24 -8.69
N ILE A 22 -6.07 -1.07 -8.25
CA ILE A 22 -5.20 -2.17 -7.82
C ILE A 22 -5.10 -2.29 -6.31
N TYR A 23 -5.93 -1.56 -5.56
CA TYR A 23 -5.97 -1.63 -4.10
C TYR A 23 -6.32 -3.03 -3.63
N PRO A 24 -5.46 -3.69 -2.81
CA PRO A 24 -5.68 -5.06 -2.40
C PRO A 24 -6.93 -5.20 -1.52
N LYS A 25 -7.80 -6.16 -1.85
CA LYS A 25 -8.98 -6.47 -1.06
C LYS A 25 -8.59 -7.21 0.21
N GLY A 26 -9.16 -6.82 1.33
CA GLY A 26 -8.95 -7.42 2.65
C GLY A 26 -8.99 -6.38 3.75
N GLU A 27 -9.28 -6.81 4.94
CA GLU A 27 -9.27 -5.95 6.12
C GLU A 27 -7.84 -5.59 6.50
N ARG A 28 -7.64 -4.36 7.00
CA ARG A 28 -6.37 -3.91 7.59
C ARG A 28 -6.54 -3.89 9.10
N VAL A 29 -5.67 -4.61 9.78
CA VAL A 29 -5.71 -4.74 11.23
C VAL A 29 -4.37 -4.32 11.83
N SER A 30 -4.42 -3.49 12.86
CA SER A 30 -3.26 -3.16 13.68
C SER A 30 -3.20 -4.10 14.88
N PHE A 31 -2.04 -4.72 15.11
CA PHE A 31 -1.77 -5.49 16.31
C PHE A 31 -0.74 -4.77 17.16
N ASP A 32 -1.18 -4.25 18.30
CA ASP A 32 -0.32 -3.55 19.25
C ASP A 32 0.26 -4.53 20.27
N ILE A 33 1.59 -4.74 20.19
CA ILE A 33 2.31 -5.64 21.08
C ILE A 33 2.28 -5.15 22.54
N SER A 34 2.16 -3.84 22.75
CA SER A 34 2.15 -3.25 24.10
C SER A 34 1.08 -3.83 25.02
N GLN A 35 -0.06 -4.27 24.44
CA GLN A 35 -1.14 -4.91 25.19
C GLN A 35 -0.74 -6.21 25.92
N TRP A 36 0.35 -6.83 25.50
CA TRP A 36 0.87 -8.07 26.07
C TRP A 36 2.09 -7.86 26.98
N LEU A 37 2.49 -6.62 27.18
CA LEU A 37 3.60 -6.25 28.04
C LEU A 37 3.10 -5.92 29.45
N LEU A 38 3.92 -6.20 30.46
CA LEU A 38 3.65 -5.75 31.82
C LEU A 38 3.69 -4.22 31.86
N GLU A 39 2.60 -3.60 32.31
CA GLU A 39 2.41 -2.14 32.34
C GLU A 39 2.69 -1.46 30.97
N GLY A 40 2.55 -2.23 29.89
CA GLY A 40 2.80 -1.76 28.53
C GLY A 40 4.28 -1.56 28.17
N ILE A 41 5.22 -1.91 29.05
CA ILE A 41 6.64 -1.55 28.91
C ILE A 41 7.56 -2.77 28.98
N VAL A 42 7.28 -3.76 29.85
CA VAL A 42 8.19 -4.87 30.10
C VAL A 42 7.68 -6.16 29.48
N LEU A 43 8.48 -6.77 28.61
CA LEU A 43 8.19 -8.09 28.07
C LEU A 43 8.69 -9.18 29.01
N ARG A 44 7.74 -10.00 29.52
CA ARG A 44 8.03 -11.22 30.25
C ARG A 44 7.80 -12.42 29.34
N GLU A 45 8.85 -13.15 29.01
CA GLU A 45 8.81 -14.19 27.97
C GLU A 45 7.73 -15.25 28.21
N SER A 46 7.63 -15.80 29.44
CA SER A 46 6.65 -16.83 29.74
C SER A 46 5.21 -16.36 29.57
N GLU A 47 4.89 -15.16 30.10
CA GLU A 47 3.56 -14.56 30.00
C GLU A 47 3.21 -14.22 28.56
N PHE A 48 4.18 -13.71 27.79
CA PHE A 48 4.01 -13.38 26.38
C PHE A 48 3.70 -14.62 25.55
N ARG A 49 4.41 -15.72 25.80
CA ARG A 49 4.18 -17.01 25.13
C ARG A 49 2.83 -17.63 25.49
N GLU A 50 2.38 -17.50 26.74
CA GLU A 50 1.06 -17.96 27.15
C GLU A 50 -0.04 -17.18 26.43
N LYS A 51 0.05 -15.85 26.41
CA LYS A 51 -0.91 -15.01 25.67
C LYS A 51 -0.93 -15.35 24.18
N ALA A 52 0.22 -15.64 23.57
CA ALA A 52 0.28 -16.07 22.18
C ALA A 52 -0.43 -17.42 21.93
N LYS A 53 -0.38 -18.35 22.88
CA LYS A 53 -1.08 -19.64 22.77
C LYS A 53 -2.59 -19.52 22.93
N GLU A 54 -3.03 -18.62 23.81
CA GLU A 54 -4.45 -18.44 24.15
C GLU A 54 -5.20 -17.54 23.17
N HIS A 55 -4.46 -16.72 22.43
CA HIS A 55 -5.05 -15.77 21.50
C HIS A 55 -5.71 -16.46 20.31
N ASP A 56 -6.91 -16.03 19.94
CA ASP A 56 -7.61 -16.52 18.76
C ASP A 56 -7.04 -15.86 17.48
N TRP A 57 -6.12 -16.56 16.85
CA TRP A 57 -5.50 -16.09 15.61
C TRP A 57 -6.40 -16.21 14.39
N SER A 58 -7.44 -17.02 14.45
CA SER A 58 -8.37 -17.21 13.33
C SER A 58 -9.16 -15.95 12.98
N GLN A 59 -9.28 -15.01 13.93
CA GLN A 59 -9.93 -13.72 13.70
C GLN A 59 -9.25 -12.86 12.65
N TYR A 60 -7.97 -13.13 12.34
CA TYR A 60 -7.19 -12.41 11.31
C TYR A 60 -7.28 -13.06 9.94
N LYS A 61 -8.20 -13.99 9.76
CA LYS A 61 -8.35 -14.69 8.47
C LYS A 61 -8.57 -13.69 7.33
N ASP A 62 -7.78 -13.87 6.27
CA ASP A 62 -7.81 -13.05 5.06
C ASP A 62 -7.53 -11.54 5.27
N SER A 63 -6.96 -11.17 6.42
CA SER A 63 -6.58 -9.79 6.75
C SER A 63 -5.12 -9.48 6.42
N TYR A 64 -4.81 -8.20 6.32
CA TYR A 64 -3.47 -7.65 6.32
C TYR A 64 -3.17 -7.09 7.71
N VAL A 65 -2.10 -7.53 8.35
CA VAL A 65 -1.81 -7.19 9.75
C VAL A 65 -0.53 -6.37 9.87
N ALA A 66 -0.64 -5.22 10.52
CA ALA A 66 0.48 -4.37 10.90
C ALA A 66 0.81 -4.59 12.38
N LEU A 67 2.02 -5.09 12.67
CA LEU A 67 2.53 -5.28 14.02
C LEU A 67 3.29 -4.03 14.45
N PHE A 68 2.96 -3.50 15.62
CA PHE A 68 3.66 -2.35 16.18
C PHE A 68 3.63 -2.39 17.70
N CYS A 69 4.38 -1.52 18.33
CA CYS A 69 4.31 -1.28 19.77
C CYS A 69 4.04 0.22 19.99
N SER A 70 2.92 0.54 20.64
CA SER A 70 2.52 1.93 20.89
C SER A 70 3.27 2.61 22.02
N THR A 71 4.09 1.87 22.76
CA THR A 71 4.90 2.38 23.88
C THR A 71 6.39 2.37 23.53
N ASP A 72 7.20 3.07 24.33
CA ASP A 72 8.66 3.09 24.20
C ASP A 72 9.34 1.80 24.72
N ALA A 73 8.60 0.71 24.79
CA ALA A 73 9.13 -0.58 25.25
C ALA A 73 10.20 -1.11 24.30
N ILE A 74 11.24 -1.72 24.88
CA ILE A 74 12.20 -2.51 24.12
C ILE A 74 11.60 -3.88 23.86
N VAL A 75 11.10 -4.08 22.65
CA VAL A 75 10.53 -5.36 22.22
C VAL A 75 11.60 -6.16 21.48
N PRO A 76 12.02 -7.33 21.98
CA PRO A 76 13.00 -8.15 21.30
C PRO A 76 12.44 -8.71 19.98
N GLY A 77 13.31 -8.85 19.00
CA GLY A 77 12.91 -9.28 17.65
C GLY A 77 12.15 -10.61 17.61
N TRP A 78 12.47 -11.55 18.51
CA TRP A 78 11.77 -12.84 18.55
C TRP A 78 10.26 -12.71 18.85
N ALA A 79 9.83 -11.66 19.56
CA ALA A 79 8.42 -11.43 19.84
C ALA A 79 7.62 -11.12 18.57
N TYR A 80 8.17 -10.29 17.68
CA TYR A 80 7.58 -10.03 16.36
C TYR A 80 7.53 -11.31 15.52
N LEU A 81 8.61 -12.10 15.53
CA LEU A 81 8.67 -13.36 14.81
C LEU A 81 7.64 -14.36 15.31
N LEU A 82 7.49 -14.50 16.64
CA LEU A 82 6.51 -15.39 17.25
C LEU A 82 5.09 -15.04 16.80
N ILE A 83 4.70 -13.77 16.92
CA ILE A 83 3.37 -13.31 16.49
C ILE A 83 3.18 -13.53 14.98
N SER A 84 4.17 -13.21 14.16
CA SER A 84 4.06 -13.39 12.71
C SER A 84 3.87 -14.86 12.31
N LEU A 85 4.50 -15.79 13.02
CA LEU A 85 4.34 -17.23 12.77
C LEU A 85 2.95 -17.74 13.17
N HIS A 86 2.37 -17.20 14.23
CA HIS A 86 0.98 -17.50 14.61
C HIS A 86 -0.03 -16.93 13.59
N LEU A 87 0.23 -15.76 13.05
CA LEU A 87 -0.61 -15.10 12.05
C LEU A 87 -0.52 -15.74 10.67
N ALA A 88 0.63 -16.32 10.30
CA ALA A 88 0.92 -16.81 8.97
C ALA A 88 -0.12 -17.78 8.38
N PRO A 89 -0.76 -18.70 9.15
CA PRO A 89 -1.80 -19.57 8.62
C PRO A 89 -3.12 -18.86 8.27
N PHE A 90 -3.35 -17.65 8.77
CA PHE A 90 -4.63 -16.94 8.68
C PHE A 90 -4.53 -15.65 7.87
N ALA A 91 -3.55 -14.80 8.17
CA ALA A 91 -3.39 -13.50 7.54
C ALA A 91 -2.84 -13.62 6.11
N LYS A 92 -3.27 -12.72 5.24
CA LYS A 92 -2.71 -12.59 3.88
C LYS A 92 -1.27 -12.07 3.92
N LYS A 93 -1.00 -11.14 4.83
CA LYS A 93 0.33 -10.56 5.03
C LYS A 93 0.45 -10.00 6.44
N VAL A 94 1.66 -10.09 6.97
CA VAL A 94 2.04 -9.51 8.24
C VAL A 94 3.28 -8.63 8.03
N THR A 95 3.24 -7.41 8.52
CA THR A 95 4.36 -6.46 8.45
C THR A 95 4.61 -5.83 9.81
N VAL A 96 5.81 -5.33 10.04
CA VAL A 96 6.10 -4.48 11.19
C VAL A 96 5.97 -3.02 10.78
N GLY A 97 5.27 -2.23 11.55
CA GLY A 97 5.02 -0.81 11.33
C GLY A 97 3.54 -0.45 11.50
N ASN A 98 3.19 0.75 11.08
CA ASN A 98 1.81 1.24 11.08
C ASN A 98 1.05 0.83 9.81
N LEU A 99 -0.23 1.21 9.72
CA LEU A 99 -1.06 0.88 8.56
C LEU A 99 -0.59 1.55 7.26
N GLU A 100 -0.01 2.74 7.32
CA GLU A 100 0.54 3.41 6.13
C GLU A 100 1.77 2.68 5.59
N GLU A 101 2.63 2.20 6.47
CA GLU A 101 3.78 1.37 6.11
C GLU A 101 3.33 0.03 5.52
N LEU A 102 2.30 -0.59 6.09
CA LEU A 102 1.68 -1.79 5.52
C LEU A 102 1.18 -1.53 4.09
N GLU A 103 0.41 -0.46 3.87
CA GLU A 103 -0.07 -0.09 2.53
C GLU A 103 1.10 0.15 1.56
N SER A 104 2.16 0.81 2.00
CA SER A 104 3.35 1.05 1.19
C SER A 104 4.01 -0.26 0.74
N ILE A 105 4.09 -1.25 1.62
CA ILE A 105 4.64 -2.57 1.30
C ILE A 105 3.73 -3.30 0.31
N LEU A 106 2.41 -3.28 0.52
CA LEU A 106 1.45 -3.92 -0.37
C LEU A 106 1.53 -3.34 -1.80
N PHE A 107 1.56 -2.02 -1.93
CA PHE A 107 1.69 -1.36 -3.24
C PHE A 107 3.04 -1.62 -3.88
N THR A 108 4.12 -1.67 -3.11
CA THR A 108 5.44 -2.03 -3.64
C THR A 108 5.42 -3.39 -4.31
N GLU A 109 4.86 -4.39 -3.66
CA GLU A 109 4.77 -5.75 -4.20
C GLU A 109 3.86 -5.83 -5.44
N ILE A 110 2.72 -5.14 -5.42
CA ILE A 110 1.80 -5.12 -6.56
C ILE A 110 2.44 -4.43 -7.76
N LEU A 111 3.03 -3.25 -7.56
CA LEU A 111 3.67 -2.50 -8.64
C LEU A 111 4.90 -3.22 -9.22
N GLN A 112 5.60 -4.02 -8.42
CA GLN A 112 6.68 -4.87 -8.92
C GLN A 112 6.18 -5.98 -9.86
N LYS A 113 4.97 -6.46 -9.66
CA LYS A 113 4.35 -7.54 -10.47
C LYS A 113 3.46 -7.02 -11.59
N THR A 114 3.16 -5.73 -11.62
CA THR A 114 2.30 -5.12 -12.63
C THR A 114 3.04 -5.02 -13.97
N ASP A 115 2.38 -5.44 -15.04
CA ASP A 115 2.86 -5.23 -16.39
C ASP A 115 2.49 -3.80 -16.86
N PHE A 116 3.50 -3.01 -17.16
CA PHE A 116 3.35 -1.63 -17.64
C PHE A 116 3.48 -1.50 -19.16
N SER A 117 3.58 -2.59 -19.91
CA SER A 117 3.81 -2.57 -21.37
C SER A 117 2.75 -1.78 -22.14
N GLU A 118 1.51 -1.77 -21.68
CA GLU A 118 0.42 -1.01 -22.30
C GLU A 118 0.61 0.51 -22.26
N TYR A 119 1.46 1.02 -21.38
CA TYR A 119 1.76 2.45 -21.21
C TYR A 119 2.95 2.93 -22.06
N THR A 120 3.58 2.03 -22.80
CA THR A 120 4.75 2.33 -23.63
C THR A 120 4.42 3.37 -24.68
N ASP A 121 5.22 4.44 -24.72
CA ASP A 121 5.10 5.59 -25.66
C ASP A 121 3.75 6.33 -25.60
N LYS A 122 3.01 6.17 -24.52
CA LYS A 122 1.74 6.86 -24.30
C LYS A 122 1.86 8.00 -23.28
N PRO A 123 1.08 9.08 -23.43
CA PRO A 123 0.87 10.04 -22.36
C PRO A 123 0.03 9.40 -21.26
N VAL A 124 0.50 9.46 -20.02
CA VAL A 124 -0.14 8.84 -18.85
C VAL A 124 -0.51 9.90 -17.82
N ILE A 125 -1.75 9.85 -17.32
CA ILE A 125 -2.17 10.59 -16.14
C ILE A 125 -2.20 9.62 -14.96
N ILE A 126 -1.47 9.95 -13.91
CA ILE A 126 -1.62 9.32 -12.59
C ILE A 126 -2.77 10.03 -11.89
N LYS A 127 -3.86 9.31 -11.65
CA LYS A 127 -5.05 9.85 -10.99
C LYS A 127 -4.73 10.26 -9.55
N GLY A 128 -4.97 11.53 -9.21
CA GLY A 128 -4.63 12.10 -7.90
C GLY A 128 -5.66 11.87 -6.82
N CYS A 129 -6.93 11.71 -7.18
CA CYS A 129 -8.02 11.44 -6.24
C CYS A 129 -8.26 9.93 -6.09
N ALA A 130 -8.41 9.49 -4.84
CA ALA A 130 -8.74 8.11 -4.54
C ALA A 130 -9.70 8.04 -3.36
N ASN A 131 -10.61 7.06 -3.39
CA ASN A 131 -11.50 6.74 -2.26
C ASN A 131 -10.87 5.77 -1.26
N LYS A 132 -9.63 5.38 -1.51
CA LYS A 132 -8.84 4.45 -0.70
C LYS A 132 -7.60 5.16 -0.14
N PRO A 133 -7.09 4.73 1.02
CA PRO A 133 -5.88 5.30 1.62
C PRO A 133 -4.64 4.86 0.82
N ILE A 134 -4.31 5.61 -0.21
CA ILE A 134 -3.12 5.36 -1.03
C ILE A 134 -1.92 6.08 -0.41
N PRO A 135 -0.86 5.38 -0.02
CA PRO A 135 0.32 6.01 0.55
C PRO A 135 1.09 6.80 -0.53
N GLN A 136 1.70 7.90 -0.13
CA GLN A 136 2.49 8.72 -1.05
C GLN A 136 3.59 7.93 -1.76
N ASN A 137 4.18 6.94 -1.06
CA ASN A 137 5.19 6.08 -1.64
C ASN A 137 4.70 5.29 -2.88
N ALA A 138 3.42 4.90 -2.91
CA ALA A 138 2.84 4.23 -4.08
C ALA A 138 2.86 5.11 -5.33
N TYR A 139 2.55 6.40 -5.19
CA TYR A 139 2.61 7.37 -6.29
C TYR A 139 4.05 7.57 -6.78
N VAL A 140 5.00 7.65 -5.87
CA VAL A 140 6.43 7.77 -6.22
C VAL A 140 6.90 6.54 -7.00
N LEU A 141 6.60 5.34 -6.52
CA LEU A 141 6.96 4.09 -7.19
C LEU A 141 6.32 3.97 -8.58
N LEU A 142 5.03 4.32 -8.69
CA LEU A 142 4.33 4.31 -9.98
C LEU A 142 4.99 5.26 -10.98
N ALA A 143 5.29 6.49 -10.57
CA ALA A 143 5.96 7.45 -11.44
C ALA A 143 7.33 6.94 -11.91
N GLN A 144 8.10 6.32 -11.03
CA GLN A 144 9.40 5.72 -11.36
C GLN A 144 9.27 4.53 -12.34
N LYS A 145 8.21 3.73 -12.22
CA LYS A 145 7.94 2.62 -13.14
C LYS A 145 7.53 3.10 -14.54
N LEU A 146 6.76 4.19 -14.59
CA LEU A 146 6.27 4.75 -15.85
C LEU A 146 7.34 5.57 -16.59
N GLN A 147 8.24 6.25 -15.89
CA GLN A 147 9.20 7.18 -16.50
C GLN A 147 10.02 6.59 -17.63
N PRO A 148 10.58 5.36 -17.57
CA PRO A 148 11.39 4.80 -18.66
C PRO A 148 10.59 4.41 -19.88
N ILE A 149 9.28 4.28 -19.80
CA ILE A 149 8.44 3.74 -20.88
C ILE A 149 7.39 4.72 -21.41
N ALA A 150 6.80 5.54 -20.56
CA ALA A 150 5.78 6.51 -20.95
C ALA A 150 6.34 7.65 -21.82
N LYS A 151 5.53 8.19 -22.71
CA LYS A 151 5.84 9.39 -23.48
C LYS A 151 5.85 10.64 -22.60
N SER A 152 4.87 10.73 -21.72
CA SER A 152 4.75 11.80 -20.73
C SER A 152 3.97 11.32 -19.51
N ILE A 153 4.20 11.98 -18.38
CA ILE A 153 3.51 11.68 -17.12
C ILE A 153 2.93 13.00 -16.58
N MET A 154 1.66 12.95 -16.22
CA MET A 154 0.93 14.02 -15.55
C MET A 154 0.29 13.47 -14.26
N TYR A 155 -0.02 14.35 -13.33
CA TYR A 155 -0.69 14.00 -12.08
C TYR A 155 -1.97 14.83 -11.91
N GLY A 156 -3.05 14.21 -11.52
CA GLY A 156 -4.33 14.85 -11.27
C GLY A 156 -5.47 14.23 -12.06
N GLU A 157 -6.39 15.07 -12.53
CA GLU A 157 -7.48 14.68 -13.39
C GLU A 157 -7.25 15.19 -14.81
N ALA A 158 -7.90 14.56 -15.80
CA ALA A 158 -7.72 14.93 -17.21
C ALA A 158 -8.02 16.42 -17.53
N CYS A 159 -8.94 17.04 -16.77
CA CYS A 159 -9.30 18.44 -16.91
C CYS A 159 -8.44 19.41 -16.09
N SER A 160 -7.66 18.88 -15.10
CA SER A 160 -6.82 19.69 -14.20
C SER A 160 -5.62 18.85 -13.75
N SER A 161 -4.62 18.74 -14.62
CA SER A 161 -3.44 17.93 -14.37
C SER A 161 -2.18 18.77 -14.29
N VAL A 162 -1.23 18.30 -13.47
CA VAL A 162 0.11 18.88 -13.34
C VAL A 162 1.09 18.05 -14.18
N PRO A 163 1.77 18.66 -15.17
CA PRO A 163 2.82 17.97 -15.90
C PRO A 163 4.02 17.64 -15.01
N LEU A 164 4.51 16.39 -15.09
CA LEU A 164 5.65 15.92 -14.30
C LEU A 164 6.85 15.58 -15.17
N PHE A 165 6.62 14.93 -16.30
CA PHE A 165 7.66 14.41 -17.18
C PHE A 165 7.19 14.40 -18.63
N LYS A 166 8.11 14.70 -19.55
CA LYS A 166 7.94 14.52 -20.99
C LYS A 166 9.25 14.06 -21.59
N ARG A 167 9.21 12.95 -22.33
CA ARG A 167 10.35 12.48 -23.09
C ARG A 167 10.67 13.47 -24.22
N LYS A 168 11.93 13.78 -24.40
CA LYS A 168 12.43 14.63 -25.50
C LYS A 168 12.42 13.89 -26.83
#